data_2e2aebe1318b13b7131dabd2b411ff3b
#
_entry.id   2e2aebe1318b13b7131dabd2b411ff3b
#
_cell.length_a   1.000
_cell.length_b   1.000
_cell.length_c   1.000
_cell.angle_alpha   90.00
_cell.angle_beta   90.00
_cell.angle_gamma   90.00
#
_symmetry.space_group_name_H-M   'P 1'
#
loop_
_entity.id
_entity.type
_entity.pdbx_description
1 polymer ?
#
loop_
_entity_poly.entity_id
_entity_poly.type
_entity_poly.pdbx_seq_one_letter_code
_entity_poly.pdbx_strand_id
1 'polypeptide(L)'
;MVSFNIHGVPVSNGIAIGMAHLISNALLEVVRIGIDSNNIKPEITRFKKSLRMVNGELKRIKSQLTIESNSQFIPFIDTHLMLLNDKSISEDPIRIIQKEKCNAEWAIKIILDTLVEKFNQIEDPYIRERKHDVVQVAERIIKALLGHQKQKTKYKNESSVILVAHDISPADALQFKNHKYGAFITEVGGANSHTAILARSLNIPSIVAAKNARKLIKNNDTI
;
A
#
# COMPACT_ATOMS: atom_id res chain seq x y z
N MET A 1 9.00 -26.36 16.81
CA MET A 1 8.43 -25.56 15.70
C MET A 1 6.92 -25.57 15.89
N VAL A 2 6.26 -24.44 16.06
CA VAL A 2 4.80 -24.38 16.18
C VAL A 2 4.25 -24.32 14.75
N SER A 3 3.51 -25.34 14.34
CA SER A 3 2.81 -25.38 13.06
C SER A 3 1.42 -24.80 13.23
N PHE A 4 0.98 -23.94 12.30
CA PHE A 4 -0.37 -23.36 12.28
C PHE A 4 -0.90 -23.28 10.84
N ASN A 5 -2.21 -23.23 10.71
CA ASN A 5 -2.89 -23.08 9.44
C ASN A 5 -3.62 -21.74 9.39
N ILE A 6 -3.49 -21.03 8.28
CA ILE A 6 -4.25 -19.80 8.00
C ILE A 6 -5.14 -20.07 6.80
N HIS A 7 -6.41 -19.73 6.92
CA HIS A 7 -7.37 -19.84 5.83
C HIS A 7 -7.56 -18.50 5.14
N GLY A 8 -7.64 -18.52 3.82
CA GLY A 8 -7.93 -17.37 2.98
C GLY A 8 -8.62 -17.80 1.69
N VAL A 9 -8.87 -16.86 0.80
CA VAL A 9 -9.50 -17.07 -0.49
C VAL A 9 -8.42 -17.24 -1.55
N PRO A 10 -8.31 -18.42 -2.21
CA PRO A 10 -7.37 -18.60 -3.31
C PRO A 10 -7.82 -17.79 -4.53
N VAL A 11 -6.94 -16.97 -5.06
CA VAL A 11 -7.25 -16.07 -6.21
C VAL A 11 -6.37 -16.31 -7.42
N SER A 12 -5.30 -17.05 -7.27
CA SER A 12 -4.46 -17.57 -8.35
C SER A 12 -3.95 -18.94 -7.96
N ASN A 13 -3.98 -19.86 -8.92
CA ASN A 13 -3.66 -21.27 -8.69
C ASN A 13 -2.16 -21.50 -8.49
N GLY A 14 -1.83 -22.54 -7.75
CA GLY A 14 -0.47 -23.02 -7.56
C GLY A 14 -0.15 -23.36 -6.12
N ILE A 15 1.03 -23.94 -5.92
CA ILE A 15 1.61 -24.24 -4.62
C ILE A 15 2.97 -23.57 -4.58
N ALA A 16 3.26 -22.89 -3.50
CA ALA A 16 4.56 -22.28 -3.27
C ALA A 16 5.04 -22.61 -1.85
N ILE A 17 6.32 -22.89 -1.74
CA ILE A 17 7.00 -23.07 -0.46
C ILE A 17 8.19 -22.11 -0.47
N GLY A 18 8.31 -21.30 0.58
CA GLY A 18 9.37 -20.31 0.62
C GLY A 18 9.49 -19.57 1.94
N MET A 19 10.37 -18.58 1.95
CA MET A 19 10.59 -17.74 3.11
C MET A 19 9.63 -16.55 3.11
N ALA A 20 8.94 -16.32 4.20
CA ALA A 20 8.05 -15.20 4.37
C ALA A 20 8.81 -13.86 4.39
N HIS A 21 8.34 -12.91 3.61
CA HIS A 21 8.75 -11.52 3.67
C HIS A 21 7.55 -10.62 3.99
N LEU A 22 7.56 -10.04 5.19
CA LEU A 22 6.49 -9.16 5.63
C LEU A 22 6.71 -7.75 5.12
N ILE A 23 5.70 -7.22 4.42
CA ILE A 23 5.68 -5.81 4.03
C ILE A 23 5.16 -4.98 5.20
N SER A 24 5.92 -3.95 5.57
CA SER A 24 5.52 -3.00 6.61
C SER A 24 4.21 -2.29 6.25
N ASN A 25 3.34 -2.11 7.24
CA ASN A 25 2.16 -1.26 7.13
C ASN A 25 2.45 0.08 7.81
N ALA A 26 2.81 1.07 7.02
CA ALA A 26 3.19 2.40 7.53
C ALA A 26 2.07 3.09 8.33
N LEU A 27 0.81 2.75 8.07
CA LEU A 27 -0.32 3.29 8.85
C LEU A 27 -0.30 2.87 10.32
N LEU A 28 0.24 1.68 10.63
CA LEU A 28 0.37 1.21 12.02
C LEU A 28 1.52 1.89 12.76
N GLU A 29 2.43 2.52 12.05
CA GLU A 29 3.60 3.21 12.61
C GLU A 29 3.33 4.69 12.88
N VAL A 30 2.14 5.20 12.53
CA VAL A 30 1.79 6.62 12.70
C VAL A 30 1.55 6.95 14.17
N VAL A 31 2.40 7.79 14.71
CA VAL A 31 2.30 8.36 16.06
C VAL A 31 2.06 9.85 15.96
N ARG A 32 1.19 10.39 16.82
CA ARG A 32 0.99 11.84 16.93
C ARG A 32 2.21 12.48 17.60
N ILE A 33 2.83 13.41 16.90
CA ILE A 33 3.93 14.23 17.41
C ILE A 33 3.47 15.69 17.36
N GLY A 34 3.45 16.35 18.51
CA GLY A 34 3.21 17.80 18.58
C GLY A 34 4.40 18.57 18.03
N ILE A 35 4.14 19.63 17.27
CA ILE A 35 5.19 20.48 16.70
C ILE A 35 5.03 21.94 17.18
N ASP A 36 6.14 22.62 17.39
CA ASP A 36 6.14 24.04 17.73
C ASP A 36 5.73 24.90 16.54
N SER A 37 5.22 26.10 16.83
CA SER A 37 4.76 27.03 15.81
C SER A 37 5.83 27.36 14.76
N ASN A 38 7.12 27.39 15.15
CA ASN A 38 8.24 27.60 14.25
C ASN A 38 8.49 26.44 13.29
N ASN A 39 8.04 25.24 13.64
CA ASN A 39 8.23 24.01 12.86
C ASN A 39 7.05 23.72 11.91
N ILE A 40 5.96 24.49 11.95
CA ILE A 40 4.81 24.31 11.06
C ILE A 40 5.19 24.46 9.58
N LYS A 41 5.92 25.53 9.23
CA LYS A 41 6.35 25.76 7.84
C LYS A 41 7.31 24.66 7.31
N PRO A 42 8.35 24.26 8.06
CA PRO A 42 9.19 23.10 7.72
C PRO A 42 8.37 21.82 7.52
N GLU A 43 7.41 21.54 8.39
CA GLU A 43 6.58 20.35 8.31
C GLU A 43 5.68 20.34 7.06
N ILE A 44 5.04 21.45 6.74
CA ILE A 44 4.29 21.61 5.49
C ILE A 44 5.19 21.41 4.26
N THR A 45 6.43 21.91 4.32
CA THR A 45 7.40 21.74 3.25
C THR A 45 7.77 20.26 3.08
N ARG A 46 7.97 19.53 4.19
CA ARG A 46 8.22 18.09 4.23
C ARG A 46 7.05 17.32 3.62
N PHE A 47 5.82 17.66 4.01
CA PHE A 47 4.60 17.07 3.44
C PHE A 47 4.50 17.30 1.93
N LYS A 48 4.66 18.55 1.46
CA LYS A 48 4.62 18.86 0.02
C LYS A 48 5.73 18.16 -0.77
N LYS A 49 6.90 17.93 -0.16
CA LYS A 49 7.97 17.16 -0.77
C LYS A 49 7.57 15.69 -0.93
N SER A 50 6.94 15.08 0.08
CA SER A 50 6.47 13.69 -0.01
C SER A 50 5.41 13.52 -1.10
N LEU A 51 4.45 14.45 -1.24
CA LEU A 51 3.47 14.43 -2.34
C LEU A 51 4.14 14.46 -3.72
N ARG A 52 5.14 15.33 -3.90
CA ARG A 52 5.89 15.40 -5.16
C ARG A 52 6.67 14.12 -5.45
N MET A 53 7.27 13.50 -4.43
CA MET A 53 7.98 12.23 -4.56
C MET A 53 7.02 11.11 -5.00
N VAL A 54 5.86 10.98 -4.34
CA VAL A 54 4.84 9.98 -4.69
C VAL A 54 4.29 10.21 -6.09
N ASN A 55 3.99 11.46 -6.46
CA ASN A 55 3.52 11.81 -7.81
C ASN A 55 4.55 11.40 -8.89
N GLY A 56 5.83 11.73 -8.67
CA GLY A 56 6.91 11.36 -9.58
C GLY A 56 7.08 9.84 -9.70
N GLU A 57 6.94 9.11 -8.58
CA GLU A 57 7.00 7.65 -8.57
C GLU A 57 5.86 7.03 -9.38
N LEU A 58 4.60 7.45 -9.13
CA LEU A 58 3.43 6.96 -9.86
C LEU A 58 3.51 7.25 -11.36
N LYS A 59 3.95 8.45 -11.74
CA LYS A 59 4.17 8.80 -13.15
C LYS A 59 5.22 7.92 -13.82
N ARG A 60 6.32 7.62 -13.12
CA ARG A 60 7.35 6.71 -13.61
C ARG A 60 6.82 5.29 -13.79
N ILE A 61 6.05 4.79 -12.82
CA ILE A 61 5.40 3.47 -12.95
C ILE A 61 4.46 3.46 -14.15
N LYS A 62 3.63 4.50 -14.32
CA LYS A 62 2.73 4.61 -15.48
C LYS A 62 3.48 4.55 -16.81
N SER A 63 4.59 5.29 -16.95
CA SER A 63 5.39 5.27 -18.19
C SER A 63 5.99 3.89 -18.48
N GLN A 64 6.44 3.16 -17.47
CA GLN A 64 6.93 1.79 -17.61
C GLN A 64 5.84 0.83 -18.09
N LEU A 65 4.62 0.94 -17.54
CA LEU A 65 3.47 0.12 -17.95
C LEU A 65 3.09 0.31 -19.42
N THR A 66 3.17 1.53 -19.91
CA THR A 66 2.87 1.85 -21.31
C THR A 66 3.85 1.16 -22.26
N ILE A 67 5.13 1.05 -21.88
CA ILE A 67 6.18 0.40 -22.67
C ILE A 67 6.03 -1.13 -22.66
N GLU A 68 5.65 -1.71 -21.50
CA GLU A 68 5.67 -3.15 -21.28
C GLU A 68 4.37 -3.89 -21.65
N SER A 69 3.45 -3.26 -22.38
CA SER A 69 2.13 -3.83 -22.78
C SER A 69 1.23 -4.25 -21.61
N ASN A 70 1.46 -3.71 -20.40
CA ASN A 70 0.63 -3.93 -19.22
C ASN A 70 -0.40 -2.80 -19.01
N SER A 71 -0.97 -2.30 -20.09
CA SER A 71 -1.88 -1.15 -20.10
C SER A 71 -3.13 -1.32 -19.21
N GLN A 72 -3.52 -2.56 -18.91
CA GLN A 72 -4.66 -2.87 -18.03
C GLN A 72 -4.51 -2.31 -16.60
N PHE A 73 -3.30 -1.98 -16.15
CA PHE A 73 -3.04 -1.40 -14.82
C PHE A 73 -2.99 0.12 -14.82
N ILE A 74 -2.96 0.75 -15.99
CA ILE A 74 -2.90 2.21 -16.12
C ILE A 74 -4.09 2.89 -15.39
N PRO A 75 -5.35 2.43 -15.53
CA PRO A 75 -6.47 3.05 -14.84
C PRO A 75 -6.33 3.12 -13.32
N PHE A 76 -5.71 2.11 -12.70
CA PHE A 76 -5.45 2.11 -11.26
C PHE A 76 -4.43 3.17 -10.86
N ILE A 77 -3.35 3.31 -11.65
CA ILE A 77 -2.35 4.35 -11.41
C ILE A 77 -2.94 5.74 -11.63
N ASP A 78 -3.80 5.90 -12.63
CA ASP A 78 -4.49 7.16 -12.89
C ASP A 78 -5.43 7.54 -11.74
N THR A 79 -6.15 6.59 -11.19
CA THR A 79 -6.98 6.80 -9.99
C THR A 79 -6.13 7.29 -8.82
N HIS A 80 -4.97 6.66 -8.57
CA HIS A 80 -4.07 7.10 -7.50
C HIS A 80 -3.49 8.49 -7.76
N LEU A 81 -3.14 8.82 -9.01
CA LEU A 81 -2.68 10.17 -9.39
C LEU A 81 -3.78 11.21 -9.20
N MET A 82 -5.03 10.87 -9.54
CA MET A 82 -6.19 11.74 -9.34
C MET A 82 -6.41 11.99 -7.83
N LEU A 83 -6.46 10.94 -7.03
CA LEU A 83 -6.61 11.04 -5.57
C LEU A 83 -5.49 11.86 -4.92
N LEU A 84 -4.24 11.67 -5.35
CA LEU A 84 -3.09 12.41 -4.84
C LEU A 84 -3.21 13.92 -5.08
N ASN A 85 -3.90 14.34 -6.17
CA ASN A 85 -4.13 15.74 -6.51
C ASN A 85 -5.45 16.29 -5.94
N ASP A 86 -6.30 15.44 -5.34
CA ASP A 86 -7.53 15.89 -4.69
C ASP A 86 -7.22 16.77 -3.47
N LYS A 87 -8.06 17.79 -3.25
CA LYS A 87 -7.87 18.76 -2.16
C LYS A 87 -7.89 18.09 -0.79
N SER A 88 -8.71 17.06 -0.61
CA SER A 88 -8.78 16.32 0.65
C SER A 88 -7.45 15.64 1.02
N ILE A 89 -6.62 15.28 0.04
CA ILE A 89 -5.32 14.64 0.25
C ILE A 89 -4.18 15.67 0.16
N SER A 90 -4.29 16.69 -0.70
CA SER A 90 -3.19 17.61 -0.99
C SER A 90 -3.21 18.90 -0.13
N GLU A 91 -4.40 19.38 0.29
CA GLU A 91 -4.55 20.65 1.00
C GLU A 91 -5.05 20.48 2.43
N ASP A 92 -6.05 19.63 2.67
CA ASP A 92 -6.66 19.49 4.00
C ASP A 92 -5.67 19.03 5.09
N PRO A 93 -4.70 18.12 4.83
CA PRO A 93 -3.66 17.81 5.81
C PRO A 93 -2.83 19.04 6.20
N ILE A 94 -2.62 20.00 5.29
CA ILE A 94 -1.90 21.25 5.60
C ILE A 94 -2.70 22.07 6.62
N ARG A 95 -4.03 22.15 6.46
CA ARG A 95 -4.90 22.84 7.42
C ARG A 95 -4.86 22.17 8.79
N ILE A 96 -4.82 20.84 8.84
CA ILE A 96 -4.69 20.08 10.10
C ILE A 96 -3.33 20.33 10.76
N ILE A 97 -2.22 20.27 10.00
CA ILE A 97 -0.88 20.59 10.53
C ILE A 97 -0.87 21.97 11.18
N GLN A 98 -1.48 22.98 10.53
CA GLN A 98 -1.54 24.34 11.05
C GLN A 98 -2.41 24.48 12.30
N LYS A 99 -3.59 23.85 12.28
CA LYS A 99 -4.59 23.94 13.35
C LYS A 99 -4.19 23.13 14.58
N GLU A 100 -3.82 21.85 14.35
CA GLU A 100 -3.57 20.86 15.42
C GLU A 100 -2.09 20.86 15.88
N LYS A 101 -1.22 21.59 15.16
CA LYS A 101 0.23 21.63 15.42
C LYS A 101 0.80 20.21 15.59
N CYS A 102 0.55 19.36 14.61
CA CYS A 102 0.95 17.96 14.59
C CYS A 102 1.78 17.62 13.34
N ASN A 103 2.47 16.50 13.38
CA ASN A 103 3.24 15.97 12.25
C ASN A 103 2.35 15.60 11.06
N ALA A 104 2.91 15.58 9.88
CA ALA A 104 2.21 15.35 8.62
C ALA A 104 1.59 13.93 8.53
N GLU A 105 2.26 12.92 9.09
CA GLU A 105 1.74 11.55 9.15
C GLU A 105 0.42 11.50 9.92
N TRP A 106 0.36 12.18 11.06
CA TRP A 106 -0.86 12.26 11.86
C TRP A 106 -1.96 13.03 11.14
N ALA A 107 -1.65 14.13 10.47
CA ALA A 107 -2.60 14.89 9.69
C ALA A 107 -3.22 14.07 8.55
N ILE A 108 -2.40 13.30 7.82
CA ILE A 108 -2.89 12.36 6.80
C ILE A 108 -3.78 11.28 7.42
N LYS A 109 -3.39 10.75 8.58
CA LYS A 109 -4.21 9.74 9.27
C LYS A 109 -5.60 10.25 9.62
N ILE A 110 -5.72 11.48 10.16
CA ILE A 110 -7.02 12.10 10.47
C ILE A 110 -7.88 12.20 9.20
N ILE A 111 -7.31 12.67 8.10
CA ILE A 111 -8.04 12.78 6.82
C ILE A 111 -8.46 11.40 6.34
N LEU A 112 -7.56 10.42 6.38
CA LEU A 112 -7.85 9.06 5.97
C LEU A 112 -9.02 8.47 6.77
N ASP A 113 -8.98 8.57 8.10
CA ASP A 113 -10.03 8.04 8.98
C ASP A 113 -11.39 8.69 8.62
N THR A 114 -11.41 10.01 8.38
CA THR A 114 -12.60 10.74 7.96
C THR A 114 -13.14 10.28 6.60
N LEU A 115 -12.24 10.08 5.62
CA LEU A 115 -12.63 9.63 4.27
C LEU A 115 -13.14 8.19 4.30
N VAL A 116 -12.46 7.29 5.02
CA VAL A 116 -12.88 5.89 5.17
C VAL A 116 -14.27 5.80 5.81
N GLU A 117 -14.55 6.63 6.83
CA GLU A 117 -15.86 6.67 7.44
C GLU A 117 -16.95 7.12 6.45
N LYS A 118 -16.69 8.16 5.66
CA LYS A 118 -17.61 8.62 4.60
C LYS A 118 -17.86 7.50 3.56
N PHE A 119 -16.83 6.81 3.12
CA PHE A 119 -16.99 5.68 2.18
C PHE A 119 -17.80 4.54 2.78
N ASN A 120 -17.63 4.25 4.08
CA ASN A 120 -18.40 3.20 4.75
C ASN A 120 -19.91 3.51 4.82
N GLN A 121 -20.30 4.78 4.77
CA GLN A 121 -21.70 5.21 4.76
C GLN A 121 -22.35 5.12 3.36
N ILE A 122 -21.58 4.88 2.31
CA ILE A 122 -22.10 4.76 0.94
C ILE A 122 -22.79 3.40 0.78
N GLU A 123 -24.03 3.41 0.31
CA GLU A 123 -24.84 2.19 0.13
C GLU A 123 -24.29 1.31 -1.01
N ASP A 124 -23.84 1.93 -2.12
CA ASP A 124 -23.29 1.20 -3.27
C ASP A 124 -21.99 0.47 -2.90
N PRO A 125 -21.97 -0.89 -2.95
CA PRO A 125 -20.80 -1.67 -2.59
C PRO A 125 -19.57 -1.36 -3.46
N TYR A 126 -19.78 -1.08 -4.75
CA TYR A 126 -18.69 -0.79 -5.69
C TYR A 126 -17.99 0.52 -5.34
N ILE A 127 -18.76 1.57 -5.03
CA ILE A 127 -18.20 2.85 -4.62
C ILE A 127 -17.56 2.73 -3.23
N ARG A 128 -18.21 2.01 -2.32
CA ARG A 128 -17.66 1.77 -0.97
C ARG A 128 -16.30 1.08 -0.99
N GLU A 129 -16.06 0.15 -1.93
CA GLU A 129 -14.75 -0.50 -2.09
C GLU A 129 -13.64 0.46 -2.52
N ARG A 130 -13.96 1.61 -3.13
CA ARG A 130 -12.97 2.62 -3.51
C ARG A 130 -12.21 3.24 -2.34
N LYS A 131 -12.68 3.05 -1.11
CA LYS A 131 -11.92 3.40 0.10
C LYS A 131 -10.52 2.77 0.11
N HIS A 132 -10.35 1.59 -0.51
CA HIS A 132 -9.05 0.92 -0.58
C HIS A 132 -8.04 1.73 -1.38
N ASP A 133 -8.45 2.39 -2.46
CA ASP A 133 -7.59 3.26 -3.24
C ASP A 133 -7.08 4.45 -2.41
N VAL A 134 -7.98 5.05 -1.61
CA VAL A 134 -7.62 6.16 -0.71
C VAL A 134 -6.64 5.70 0.37
N VAL A 135 -6.88 4.55 0.97
CA VAL A 135 -5.97 3.93 1.97
C VAL A 135 -4.57 3.71 1.36
N GLN A 136 -4.50 3.17 0.16
CA GLN A 136 -3.23 2.89 -0.52
C GLN A 136 -2.45 4.16 -0.86
N VAL A 137 -3.15 5.22 -1.29
CA VAL A 137 -2.51 6.53 -1.56
C VAL A 137 -1.98 7.15 -0.26
N ALA A 138 -2.79 7.15 0.82
CA ALA A 138 -2.38 7.67 2.12
C ALA A 138 -1.18 6.90 2.68
N GLU A 139 -1.19 5.57 2.61
CA GLU A 139 -0.07 4.72 3.05
C GLU A 139 1.22 5.03 2.28
N ARG A 140 1.12 5.27 0.97
CA ARG A 140 2.26 5.64 0.14
C ARG A 140 2.85 6.99 0.54
N ILE A 141 2.01 7.98 0.86
CA ILE A 141 2.46 9.28 1.35
C ILE A 141 3.16 9.11 2.70
N ILE A 142 2.59 8.32 3.62
CA ILE A 142 3.18 8.06 4.95
C ILE A 142 4.53 7.34 4.81
N LYS A 143 4.65 6.34 3.95
CA LYS A 143 5.93 5.68 3.64
C LYS A 143 6.99 6.67 3.14
N ALA A 144 6.59 7.61 2.28
CA ALA A 144 7.49 8.66 1.80
C ALA A 144 7.90 9.65 2.91
N LEU A 145 6.99 9.97 3.84
CA LEU A 145 7.26 10.83 5.01
C LEU A 145 8.20 10.14 6.00
N LEU A 146 8.01 8.86 6.28
CA LEU A 146 8.84 8.07 7.20
C LEU A 146 10.22 7.74 6.61
N GLY A 147 10.46 8.10 5.35
CA GLY A 147 11.74 7.83 4.69
C GLY A 147 11.96 6.33 4.41
N HIS A 148 10.89 5.53 4.41
CA HIS A 148 10.93 4.14 3.99
C HIS A 148 11.25 4.08 2.49
N GLN A 149 12.49 4.49 2.15
CA GLN A 149 13.02 4.25 0.81
C GLN A 149 13.17 2.75 0.63
N LYS A 150 12.77 2.30 -0.57
CA LYS A 150 12.87 0.93 -1.05
C LYS A 150 14.05 0.21 -0.42
N GLN A 151 13.80 -0.63 0.56
CA GLN A 151 14.77 -1.65 0.91
C GLN A 151 14.88 -2.55 -0.32
N LYS A 152 15.95 -2.36 -1.07
CA LYS A 152 16.38 -3.34 -2.07
C LYS A 152 16.84 -4.58 -1.30
N THR A 153 15.91 -5.36 -0.82
CA THR A 153 16.22 -6.68 -0.27
C THR A 153 16.73 -7.53 -1.45
N LYS A 154 18.04 -7.63 -1.53
CA LYS A 154 18.69 -8.57 -2.46
C LYS A 154 18.55 -9.97 -1.88
N TYR A 155 17.46 -10.63 -2.17
CA TYR A 155 17.37 -12.07 -1.94
C TYR A 155 18.20 -12.80 -3.00
N LYS A 156 19.11 -13.67 -2.57
CA LYS A 156 19.96 -14.49 -3.48
C LYS A 156 19.15 -15.47 -4.33
N ASN A 157 17.94 -15.86 -3.87
CA ASN A 157 16.99 -16.73 -4.58
C ASN A 157 15.56 -16.15 -4.43
N GLU A 158 15.15 -15.30 -5.34
CA GLU A 158 13.87 -14.59 -5.29
C GLU A 158 12.65 -15.50 -5.47
N SER A 159 12.80 -16.64 -6.18
CA SER A 159 11.72 -17.61 -6.43
C SER A 159 11.23 -18.34 -5.16
N SER A 160 11.94 -18.24 -4.06
CA SER A 160 11.57 -18.83 -2.77
C SER A 160 11.05 -17.80 -1.75
N VAL A 161 10.70 -16.59 -2.17
CA VAL A 161 10.18 -15.57 -1.27
C VAL A 161 8.67 -15.46 -1.43
N ILE A 162 7.95 -15.57 -0.31
CA ILE A 162 6.49 -15.39 -0.23
C ILE A 162 6.22 -14.03 0.43
N LEU A 163 5.55 -13.14 -0.31
CA LEU A 163 5.18 -11.84 0.21
C LEU A 163 3.95 -11.95 1.11
N VAL A 164 4.05 -11.40 2.32
CA VAL A 164 2.95 -11.31 3.28
C VAL A 164 2.69 -9.83 3.57
N ALA A 165 1.51 -9.35 3.21
CA ALA A 165 1.13 -7.95 3.34
C ALA A 165 -0.26 -7.78 3.94
N HIS A 166 -0.59 -6.57 4.40
CA HIS A 166 -1.99 -6.24 4.68
C HIS A 166 -2.78 -6.18 3.37
N ASP A 167 -2.28 -5.42 2.41
CA ASP A 167 -2.76 -5.33 1.03
C ASP A 167 -1.57 -5.07 0.10
N ILE A 168 -1.73 -5.33 -1.19
CA ILE A 168 -0.72 -5.05 -2.21
C ILE A 168 -1.32 -4.10 -3.23
N SER A 169 -0.77 -2.89 -3.32
CA SER A 169 -1.21 -1.94 -4.33
C SER A 169 -0.74 -2.35 -5.73
N PRO A 170 -1.47 -1.96 -6.79
CA PRO A 170 -1.03 -2.19 -8.17
C PRO A 170 0.38 -1.66 -8.43
N ALA A 171 0.71 -0.51 -7.89
CA ALA A 171 2.02 0.11 -8.05
C ALA A 171 3.14 -0.66 -7.34
N ASP A 172 2.85 -1.29 -6.18
CA ASP A 172 3.83 -2.12 -5.47
C ASP A 172 4.02 -3.46 -6.19
N ALA A 173 2.93 -4.09 -6.61
CA ALA A 173 2.99 -5.36 -7.32
C ALA A 173 3.73 -5.27 -8.66
N LEU A 174 3.63 -4.14 -9.36
CA LEU A 174 4.40 -3.90 -10.58
C LEU A 174 5.91 -3.75 -10.31
N GLN A 175 6.29 -3.22 -9.16
CA GLN A 175 7.69 -3.22 -8.75
C GLN A 175 8.18 -4.64 -8.44
N PHE A 176 7.28 -5.50 -7.96
CA PHE A 176 7.58 -6.92 -7.68
C PHE A 176 7.67 -7.77 -8.95
N LYS A 177 7.16 -7.31 -10.10
CA LYS A 177 7.29 -8.02 -11.38
C LYS A 177 8.76 -8.29 -11.76
N ASN A 178 9.66 -7.38 -11.39
CA ASN A 178 11.09 -7.53 -11.63
C ASN A 178 11.76 -8.52 -10.66
N HIS A 179 11.03 -9.00 -9.66
CA HIS A 179 11.45 -9.98 -8.69
C HIS A 179 10.57 -11.23 -8.82
N LYS A 180 11.18 -12.40 -8.87
CA LYS A 180 10.44 -13.67 -8.98
C LYS A 180 9.96 -14.13 -7.61
N TYR A 181 8.85 -13.56 -7.13
CA TYR A 181 8.22 -14.04 -5.90
C TYR A 181 7.51 -15.37 -6.12
N GLY A 182 7.56 -16.24 -5.12
CA GLY A 182 6.92 -17.55 -5.15
C GLY A 182 5.41 -17.46 -4.96
N ALA A 183 4.93 -16.57 -4.09
CA ALA A 183 3.51 -16.36 -3.83
C ALA A 183 3.23 -15.00 -3.16
N PHE A 184 1.93 -14.63 -3.12
CA PHE A 184 1.41 -13.50 -2.35
C PHE A 184 0.38 -13.96 -1.32
N ILE A 185 0.44 -13.40 -0.12
CA ILE A 185 -0.55 -13.57 0.95
C ILE A 185 -0.97 -12.18 1.41
N THR A 186 -2.29 -11.88 1.37
CA THR A 186 -2.80 -10.62 1.92
C THR A 186 -3.89 -10.84 2.95
N GLU A 187 -3.93 -9.96 3.97
CA GLU A 187 -4.93 -10.03 5.05
C GLU A 187 -6.31 -9.59 4.60
N VAL A 188 -6.37 -8.72 3.59
CA VAL A 188 -7.60 -8.20 2.98
C VAL A 188 -7.65 -8.52 1.49
N GLY A 189 -8.79 -8.20 0.87
CA GLY A 189 -9.03 -8.43 -0.54
C GLY A 189 -10.05 -9.54 -0.78
N GLY A 190 -10.53 -9.61 -2.00
CA GLY A 190 -11.47 -10.63 -2.49
C GLY A 190 -11.08 -11.07 -3.90
N ALA A 191 -11.91 -11.90 -4.52
CA ALA A 191 -11.66 -12.45 -5.86
C ALA A 191 -11.48 -11.38 -6.95
N ASN A 192 -12.05 -10.20 -6.76
CA ASN A 192 -11.99 -9.06 -7.68
C ASN A 192 -11.07 -7.94 -7.19
N SER A 193 -10.32 -8.15 -6.10
CA SER A 193 -9.37 -7.15 -5.59
C SER A 193 -8.22 -6.91 -6.58
N HIS A 194 -7.56 -5.76 -6.45
CA HIS A 194 -6.38 -5.42 -7.25
C HIS A 194 -5.29 -6.48 -7.13
N THR A 195 -5.04 -6.98 -5.92
CA THR A 195 -4.09 -8.07 -5.66
C THR A 195 -4.47 -9.34 -6.43
N ALA A 196 -5.76 -9.70 -6.46
CA ALA A 196 -6.23 -10.89 -7.18
C ALA A 196 -6.04 -10.76 -8.70
N ILE A 197 -6.38 -9.59 -9.26
CA ILE A 197 -6.19 -9.31 -10.69
C ILE A 197 -4.71 -9.40 -11.06
N LEU A 198 -3.84 -8.81 -10.25
CA LEU A 198 -2.39 -8.83 -10.44
C LEU A 198 -1.81 -10.23 -10.34
N ALA A 199 -2.19 -10.98 -9.31
CA ALA A 199 -1.71 -12.34 -9.09
C ALA A 199 -2.01 -13.24 -10.29
N ARG A 200 -3.24 -13.16 -10.81
CA ARG A 200 -3.64 -13.88 -12.04
C ARG A 200 -2.85 -13.43 -13.26
N SER A 201 -2.70 -12.12 -13.45
CA SER A 201 -1.96 -11.55 -14.58
C SER A 201 -0.47 -11.95 -14.58
N LEU A 202 0.13 -12.06 -13.40
CA LEU A 202 1.52 -12.47 -13.22
C LEU A 202 1.69 -13.98 -13.08
N ASN A 203 0.59 -14.73 -13.06
CA ASN A 203 0.58 -16.17 -12.81
C ASN A 203 1.32 -16.58 -11.53
N ILE A 204 1.13 -15.80 -10.46
CA ILE A 204 1.74 -16.02 -9.14
C ILE A 204 0.70 -16.60 -8.20
N PRO A 205 0.93 -17.77 -7.56
CA PRO A 205 0.06 -18.33 -6.54
C PRO A 205 -0.29 -17.28 -5.47
N SER A 206 -1.58 -17.14 -5.14
CA SER A 206 -1.97 -16.08 -4.20
C SER A 206 -3.21 -16.41 -3.41
N ILE A 207 -3.15 -16.04 -2.13
CA ILE A 207 -4.23 -16.15 -1.16
C ILE A 207 -4.52 -14.75 -0.62
N VAL A 208 -5.79 -14.33 -0.69
CA VAL A 208 -6.26 -13.07 -0.09
C VAL A 208 -7.20 -13.34 1.08
N ALA A 209 -7.55 -12.31 1.85
CA ALA A 209 -8.37 -12.43 3.06
C ALA A 209 -7.82 -13.42 4.11
N ALA A 210 -6.52 -13.63 4.15
CA ALA A 210 -5.82 -14.44 5.15
C ALA A 210 -5.69 -13.65 6.45
N LYS A 211 -6.78 -13.55 7.20
CA LYS A 211 -6.88 -12.73 8.42
C LYS A 211 -5.79 -13.06 9.42
N ASN A 212 -5.17 -12.03 10.00
CA ASN A 212 -4.07 -12.13 10.97
C ASN A 212 -2.78 -12.79 10.45
N ALA A 213 -2.61 -12.97 9.14
CA ALA A 213 -1.40 -13.56 8.57
C ALA A 213 -0.14 -12.85 9.06
N ARG A 214 -0.12 -11.50 9.08
CA ARG A 214 1.02 -10.69 9.52
C ARG A 214 1.29 -10.75 11.05
N LYS A 215 0.33 -11.19 11.86
CA LYS A 215 0.53 -11.39 13.29
C LYS A 215 1.13 -12.76 13.59
N LEU A 216 0.77 -13.75 12.79
CA LEU A 216 1.15 -15.15 12.99
C LEU A 216 2.44 -15.50 12.27
N ILE A 217 2.66 -14.95 11.07
CA ILE A 217 3.87 -15.17 10.27
C ILE A 217 4.91 -14.10 10.63
N LYS A 218 6.15 -14.52 10.78
CA LYS A 218 7.31 -13.64 10.98
C LYS A 218 8.19 -13.61 9.74
N ASN A 219 9.02 -12.56 9.61
CA ASN A 219 10.03 -12.52 8.55
C ASN A 219 10.94 -13.76 8.65
N ASN A 220 11.22 -14.37 7.50
CA ASN A 220 12.02 -15.55 7.33
C ASN A 220 11.41 -16.87 7.87
N ASP A 221 10.14 -16.87 8.26
CA ASP A 221 9.46 -18.15 8.49
C ASP A 221 9.35 -18.91 7.16
N THR A 222 9.50 -20.22 7.21
CA THR A 222 9.23 -21.10 6.06
C THR A 222 7.73 -21.39 6.03
N ILE A 223 7.08 -21.04 4.96
CA ILE A 223 5.64 -21.21 4.74
C ILE A 223 5.35 -21.79 3.37
#